data_e2254650227e4b5526c36d479743aeb2
#
_entry.id   e2254650227e4b5526c36d479743aeb2
#
_cell.length_a   1.000
_cell.length_b   1.000
_cell.length_c   1.000
_cell.angle_alpha   90.00
_cell.angle_beta   90.00
_cell.angle_gamma   90.00
#
_symmetry.space_group_name_H-M   'P 1'
#
loop_
_entity.id
_entity.type
_entity.pdbx_description
1 polymer ?
#
loop_
_entity_poly.entity_id
_entity_poly.type
_entity_poly.pdbx_seq_one_letter_code
_entity_poly.pdbx_strand_id
1 'polypeptide(L)'
;MTVIGVSGKKRSGKDTFFQMLEQHSDVPVYRLAFADTLKNEIYERILEPDGLSRSMLDNDETKEQFRLLLQWWGTEYRRRLFRDDYWLTKLSEQLEQYKDQDVIVVITDVRFPNEFKFIKSIGGFMVRVSRPGLPNANDAHPSEVALDDEKGFDTFIDNNGTLDQFDSIVRSYVGALNSGARVARMVSVG
;
A
#
# COMPACT_ATOMS: atom_id res chain seq x y z
N MET A 1 11.73 -12.70 6.75
CA MET A 1 10.66 -11.73 6.38
C MET A 1 10.72 -11.46 4.89
N THR A 2 9.57 -11.53 4.21
CA THR A 2 9.38 -11.07 2.82
C THR A 2 8.57 -9.77 2.83
N VAL A 3 9.02 -8.73 2.12
CA VAL A 3 8.32 -7.44 2.04
C VAL A 3 7.68 -7.29 0.66
N ILE A 4 6.39 -6.92 0.62
CA ILE A 4 5.64 -6.68 -0.61
C ILE A 4 5.04 -5.27 -0.55
N GLY A 5 5.45 -4.38 -1.45
CA GLY A 5 4.83 -3.09 -1.64
C GLY A 5 3.72 -3.17 -2.71
N VAL A 6 2.54 -2.69 -2.38
CA VAL A 6 1.39 -2.68 -3.29
C VAL A 6 1.03 -1.25 -3.67
N SER A 7 0.97 -1.01 -4.96
CA SER A 7 0.54 0.27 -5.54
C SER A 7 -0.67 0.08 -6.46
N GLY A 8 -1.42 1.14 -6.68
CA GLY A 8 -2.60 1.16 -7.54
C GLY A 8 -3.55 2.30 -7.17
N LYS A 9 -4.39 2.70 -8.10
CA LYS A 9 -5.39 3.77 -7.91
C LYS A 9 -6.39 3.43 -6.79
N LYS A 10 -7.08 4.44 -6.28
CA LYS A 10 -8.20 4.23 -5.35
C LYS A 10 -9.21 3.27 -5.99
N ARG A 11 -9.67 2.27 -5.22
CA ARG A 11 -10.61 1.21 -5.66
C ARG A 11 -10.06 0.24 -6.71
N SER A 12 -8.75 0.15 -6.92
CA SER A 12 -8.17 -0.85 -7.83
C SER A 12 -8.23 -2.30 -7.30
N GLY A 13 -8.50 -2.50 -6.00
CA GLY A 13 -8.57 -3.83 -5.37
C GLY A 13 -7.35 -4.19 -4.51
N LYS A 14 -6.55 -3.21 -4.07
CA LYS A 14 -5.37 -3.46 -3.22
C LYS A 14 -5.71 -4.14 -1.89
N ASP A 15 -6.80 -3.72 -1.24
CA ASP A 15 -7.23 -4.32 0.03
C ASP A 15 -7.73 -5.75 -0.19
N THR A 16 -8.45 -6.00 -1.28
CA THR A 16 -8.87 -7.35 -1.69
C THR A 16 -7.67 -8.24 -2.01
N PHE A 17 -6.67 -7.69 -2.72
CA PHE A 17 -5.40 -8.40 -2.96
C PHE A 17 -4.72 -8.82 -1.66
N PHE A 18 -4.63 -7.92 -0.68
CA PHE A 18 -4.08 -8.23 0.64
C PHE A 18 -4.85 -9.36 1.32
N GLN A 19 -6.19 -9.28 1.40
CA GLN A 19 -7.03 -10.29 2.03
C GLN A 19 -6.88 -11.67 1.39
N MET A 20 -6.85 -11.74 0.05
CA MET A 20 -6.64 -12.99 -0.69
C MET A 20 -5.22 -13.53 -0.49
N LEU A 21 -4.20 -12.66 -0.47
CA LEU A 21 -2.82 -13.07 -0.20
C LEU A 21 -2.69 -13.65 1.21
N GLU A 22 -3.28 -13.03 2.22
CA GLU A 22 -3.34 -13.53 3.59
C GLU A 22 -4.03 -14.90 3.66
N GLN A 23 -5.14 -15.07 2.93
CA GLN A 23 -5.92 -16.32 2.89
C GLN A 23 -5.15 -17.49 2.25
N HIS A 24 -4.30 -17.23 1.24
CA HIS A 24 -3.59 -18.26 0.51
C HIS A 24 -2.14 -18.48 0.96
N SER A 25 -1.65 -17.67 1.89
CA SER A 25 -0.28 -17.76 2.39
C SER A 25 -0.10 -18.91 3.40
N ASP A 26 1.00 -19.63 3.28
CA ASP A 26 1.40 -20.67 4.24
C ASP A 26 2.11 -20.09 5.48
N VAL A 27 2.48 -18.81 5.46
CA VAL A 27 3.12 -18.10 6.56
C VAL A 27 2.29 -16.90 7.00
N PRO A 28 2.46 -16.41 8.25
CA PRO A 28 1.71 -15.24 8.71
C PRO A 28 1.93 -14.02 7.80
N VAL A 29 0.85 -13.28 7.54
CA VAL A 29 0.87 -12.06 6.72
C VAL A 29 0.48 -10.87 7.59
N TYR A 30 1.27 -9.81 7.55
CA TYR A 30 1.01 -8.58 8.28
C TYR A 30 0.82 -7.41 7.32
N ARG A 31 -0.16 -6.57 7.60
CA ARG A 31 -0.43 -5.36 6.85
C ARG A 31 0.24 -4.17 7.52
N LEU A 32 0.98 -3.39 6.75
CA LEU A 32 1.40 -2.04 7.10
C LEU A 32 0.88 -1.04 6.06
N ALA A 33 0.68 0.20 6.49
CA ALA A 33 0.31 1.28 5.59
C ALA A 33 0.85 2.62 6.09
N PHE A 34 1.38 3.43 5.18
CA PHE A 34 1.79 4.81 5.48
C PHE A 34 0.62 5.64 6.00
N ALA A 35 -0.58 5.41 5.44
CA ALA A 35 -1.80 6.09 5.86
C ALA A 35 -2.18 5.78 7.31
N ASP A 36 -1.93 4.58 7.82
CA ASP A 36 -2.24 4.23 9.21
C ASP A 36 -1.31 4.96 10.17
N THR A 37 -0.01 5.02 9.84
CA THR A 37 0.98 5.79 10.61
C THR A 37 0.64 7.27 10.62
N LEU A 38 0.27 7.84 9.46
CA LEU A 38 -0.18 9.22 9.33
C LEU A 38 -1.43 9.50 10.19
N LYS A 39 -2.43 8.64 10.13
CA LYS A 39 -3.67 8.80 10.90
C LYS A 39 -3.44 8.67 12.41
N ASN A 40 -2.56 7.75 12.83
CA ASN A 40 -2.19 7.61 14.23
C ASN A 40 -1.50 8.89 14.75
N GLU A 41 -0.58 9.45 13.99
CA GLU A 41 0.09 10.69 14.36
C GLU A 41 -0.88 11.89 14.45
N ILE A 42 -1.84 12.00 13.52
CA ILE A 42 -2.87 13.04 13.57
C ILE A 42 -3.80 12.82 14.77
N TYR A 43 -4.18 11.57 15.04
CA TYR A 43 -4.99 11.24 16.20
C TYR A 43 -4.30 11.71 17.49
N GLU A 44 -3.08 11.23 17.75
CA GLU A 44 -2.31 11.53 18.96
C GLU A 44 -2.06 13.03 19.18
N ARG A 45 -1.86 13.78 18.08
CA ARG A 45 -1.46 15.19 18.17
C ARG A 45 -2.61 16.19 18.08
N ILE A 46 -3.72 15.80 17.48
CA ILE A 46 -4.83 16.73 17.17
C ILE A 46 -6.14 16.22 17.75
N LEU A 47 -6.56 14.99 17.43
CA LEU A 47 -7.89 14.53 17.79
C LEU A 47 -8.02 14.10 19.25
N GLU A 48 -7.05 13.34 19.76
CA GLU A 48 -7.07 12.82 21.12
C GLU A 48 -7.10 13.95 22.17
N PRO A 49 -6.29 15.03 22.07
CA PRO A 49 -6.36 16.16 22.99
C PRO A 49 -7.73 16.84 23.06
N ASP A 50 -8.49 16.81 21.95
CA ASP A 50 -9.83 17.37 21.86
C ASP A 50 -10.95 16.33 22.17
N GLY A 51 -10.59 15.13 22.64
CA GLY A 51 -11.52 14.07 22.99
C GLY A 51 -12.22 13.40 21.78
N LEU A 52 -11.67 13.55 20.56
CA LEU A 52 -12.21 12.96 19.34
C LEU A 52 -11.67 11.53 19.13
N SER A 53 -12.45 10.69 18.46
CA SER A 53 -12.09 9.28 18.23
C SER A 53 -11.18 9.10 17.02
N ARG A 54 -10.21 8.18 17.09
CA ARG A 54 -9.38 7.73 15.99
C ARG A 54 -10.22 7.20 14.80
N SER A 55 -11.35 6.55 15.11
CA SER A 55 -12.26 5.99 14.10
C SER A 55 -12.83 7.02 13.13
N MET A 56 -12.85 8.31 13.49
CA MET A 56 -13.30 9.39 12.60
C MET A 56 -12.41 9.55 11.35
N LEU A 57 -11.15 9.11 11.42
CA LEU A 57 -10.22 9.12 10.29
C LEU A 57 -10.39 7.90 9.35
N ASP A 58 -11.15 6.89 9.77
CA ASP A 58 -11.38 5.64 9.02
C ASP A 58 -12.80 5.53 8.48
N ASN A 59 -13.79 6.08 9.19
CA ASN A 59 -15.20 6.03 8.81
C ASN A 59 -15.44 6.82 7.51
N ASP A 60 -16.13 6.20 6.55
CA ASP A 60 -16.40 6.79 5.23
C ASP A 60 -17.21 8.10 5.28
N GLU A 61 -18.04 8.29 6.32
CA GLU A 61 -18.85 9.49 6.49
C GLU A 61 -18.03 10.69 7.00
N THR A 62 -17.07 10.44 7.88
CA THR A 62 -16.29 11.50 8.54
C THR A 62 -14.92 11.74 7.90
N LYS A 63 -14.26 10.71 7.37
CA LYS A 63 -12.89 10.83 6.81
C LYS A 63 -12.78 11.85 5.68
N GLU A 64 -13.87 12.10 4.94
CA GLU A 64 -13.85 13.09 3.87
C GLU A 64 -13.66 14.51 4.43
N GLN A 65 -14.16 14.79 5.64
CA GLN A 65 -13.96 16.06 6.34
C GLN A 65 -12.49 16.26 6.73
N PHE A 66 -11.75 15.16 6.97
CA PHE A 66 -10.33 15.19 7.32
C PHE A 66 -9.40 15.06 6.11
N ARG A 67 -9.92 14.92 4.89
CA ARG A 67 -9.10 14.68 3.68
C ARG A 67 -8.02 15.73 3.51
N LEU A 68 -8.36 17.02 3.61
CA LEU A 68 -7.41 18.12 3.44
C LEU A 68 -6.34 18.10 4.54
N LEU A 69 -6.72 17.82 5.79
CA LEU A 69 -5.78 17.68 6.90
C LEU A 69 -4.81 16.52 6.66
N LEU A 70 -5.33 15.34 6.27
CA LEU A 70 -4.51 14.16 5.96
C LEU A 70 -3.53 14.43 4.81
N GLN A 71 -3.97 15.08 3.74
CA GLN A 71 -3.12 15.43 2.60
C GLN A 71 -2.05 16.45 3.01
N TRP A 72 -2.45 17.52 3.69
CA TRP A 72 -1.54 18.56 4.14
C TRP A 72 -0.52 18.03 5.13
N TRP A 73 -0.95 17.29 6.15
CA TRP A 73 -0.04 16.71 7.15
C TRP A 73 0.94 15.72 6.53
N GLY A 74 0.43 14.80 5.71
CA GLY A 74 1.24 13.74 5.12
C GLY A 74 2.21 14.22 4.05
N THR A 75 1.80 15.17 3.22
CA THR A 75 2.59 15.63 2.08
C THR A 75 3.25 16.97 2.35
N GLU A 76 2.46 18.02 2.61
CA GLU A 76 3.03 19.36 2.69
C GLU A 76 3.86 19.53 3.96
N TYR A 77 3.32 19.13 5.13
CA TYR A 77 4.00 19.32 6.38
C TYR A 77 5.15 18.31 6.56
N ARG A 78 4.88 17.02 6.54
CA ARG A 78 5.89 16.02 6.86
C ARG A 78 6.93 15.83 5.74
N ARG A 79 6.51 15.69 4.48
CA ARG A 79 7.46 15.47 3.38
C ARG A 79 8.14 16.74 2.91
N ARG A 80 7.42 17.83 2.65
CA ARG A 80 8.00 19.03 2.04
C ARG A 80 8.65 19.96 3.05
N LEU A 81 7.97 20.26 4.17
CA LEU A 81 8.47 21.22 5.15
C LEU A 81 9.40 20.61 6.19
N PHE A 82 9.23 19.31 6.51
CA PHE A 82 10.06 18.67 7.51
C PHE A 82 11.13 17.80 6.87
N ARG A 83 10.77 16.60 6.30
CA ARG A 83 11.73 15.64 5.75
C ARG A 83 11.04 14.69 4.77
N ASP A 84 11.53 14.58 3.53
CA ASP A 84 10.92 13.73 2.50
C ASP A 84 10.91 12.22 2.87
N ASP A 85 11.90 11.78 3.64
CA ASP A 85 12.04 10.39 4.11
C ASP A 85 11.35 10.11 5.46
N TYR A 86 10.56 11.05 5.99
CA TYR A 86 9.92 10.92 7.31
C TYR A 86 9.11 9.62 7.44
N TRP A 87 8.24 9.34 6.47
CA TRP A 87 7.41 8.15 6.47
C TRP A 87 8.21 6.87 6.24
N LEU A 88 9.32 6.94 5.49
CA LEU A 88 10.23 5.80 5.31
C LEU A 88 10.92 5.43 6.62
N THR A 89 11.34 6.41 7.42
CA THR A 89 11.90 6.17 8.74
C THR A 89 10.88 5.45 9.62
N LYS A 90 9.63 5.93 9.64
CA LYS A 90 8.55 5.30 10.41
C LYS A 90 8.23 3.87 9.95
N LEU A 91 8.22 3.62 8.65
CA LEU A 91 8.03 2.28 8.11
C LEU A 91 9.21 1.36 8.48
N SER A 92 10.45 1.86 8.41
CA SER A 92 11.65 1.07 8.78
C SER A 92 11.59 0.65 10.25
N GLU A 93 11.20 1.56 11.16
CA GLU A 93 10.99 1.25 12.59
C GLU A 93 9.95 0.14 12.78
N GLN A 94 8.86 0.15 12.00
CA GLN A 94 7.82 -0.88 12.06
C GLN A 94 8.28 -2.22 11.46
N LEU A 95 9.10 -2.21 10.42
CA LEU A 95 9.61 -3.43 9.78
C LEU A 95 10.61 -4.17 10.66
N GLU A 96 11.34 -3.48 11.53
CA GLU A 96 12.37 -4.08 12.40
C GLU A 96 11.80 -5.17 13.31
N GLN A 97 10.54 -5.06 13.75
CA GLN A 97 9.89 -6.08 14.59
C GLN A 97 9.69 -7.42 13.87
N TYR A 98 9.75 -7.47 12.53
CA TYR A 98 9.53 -8.68 11.72
C TYR A 98 10.82 -9.27 11.16
N LYS A 99 11.97 -8.61 11.33
CA LYS A 99 13.23 -8.86 10.62
C LYS A 99 13.66 -10.34 10.64
N ASP A 100 13.59 -10.99 11.79
CA ASP A 100 14.05 -12.35 11.99
C ASP A 100 12.91 -13.39 11.98
N GLN A 101 11.73 -13.01 11.46
CA GLN A 101 10.56 -13.87 11.39
C GLN A 101 10.34 -14.38 9.97
N ASP A 102 9.79 -15.59 9.86
CA ASP A 102 9.32 -16.13 8.57
C ASP A 102 7.86 -15.68 8.33
N VAL A 103 7.74 -14.46 7.81
CA VAL A 103 6.46 -13.78 7.61
C VAL A 103 6.47 -12.96 6.31
N ILE A 104 5.30 -12.64 5.79
CA ILE A 104 5.12 -11.67 4.72
C ILE A 104 4.60 -10.36 5.32
N VAL A 105 5.24 -9.24 5.02
CA VAL A 105 4.77 -7.90 5.38
C VAL A 105 4.34 -7.17 4.10
N VAL A 106 3.06 -6.78 4.03
CA VAL A 106 2.47 -6.12 2.88
C VAL A 106 2.24 -4.64 3.19
N ILE A 107 2.91 -3.76 2.45
CA ILE A 107 2.68 -2.31 2.49
C ILE A 107 1.65 -1.96 1.42
N THR A 108 0.39 -1.69 1.84
CA THR A 108 -0.77 -1.67 0.94
C THR A 108 -1.02 -0.34 0.21
N ASP A 109 -0.22 0.69 0.49
CA ASP A 109 -0.47 2.05 -0.02
C ASP A 109 0.78 2.78 -0.52
N VAL A 110 1.67 2.07 -1.20
CA VAL A 110 2.87 2.67 -1.82
C VAL A 110 2.44 3.62 -2.93
N ARG A 111 2.81 4.91 -2.80
CA ARG A 111 2.33 5.99 -3.67
C ARG A 111 3.41 6.88 -4.24
N PHE A 112 4.60 6.92 -3.64
CA PHE A 112 5.67 7.84 -4.04
C PHE A 112 6.93 7.10 -4.49
N PRO A 113 7.73 7.70 -5.40
CA PRO A 113 8.95 7.08 -5.91
C PRO A 113 10.00 6.77 -4.83
N ASN A 114 10.09 7.56 -3.77
CA ASN A 114 10.99 7.29 -2.66
C ASN A 114 10.55 6.06 -1.83
N GLU A 115 9.24 5.86 -1.64
CA GLU A 115 8.67 4.66 -1.02
C GLU A 115 8.96 3.41 -1.86
N PHE A 116 8.72 3.50 -3.17
CA PHE A 116 9.03 2.45 -4.13
C PHE A 116 10.52 2.05 -4.07
N LYS A 117 11.42 3.02 -4.17
CA LYS A 117 12.87 2.80 -4.10
C LYS A 117 13.30 2.20 -2.76
N PHE A 118 12.71 2.65 -1.66
CA PHE A 118 13.00 2.10 -0.34
C PHE A 118 12.66 0.61 -0.28
N ILE A 119 11.45 0.20 -0.69
CA ILE A 119 11.05 -1.21 -0.69
C ILE A 119 11.99 -2.04 -1.57
N LYS A 120 12.35 -1.55 -2.75
CA LYS A 120 13.32 -2.23 -3.63
C LYS A 120 14.71 -2.33 -2.99
N SER A 121 15.16 -1.31 -2.27
CA SER A 121 16.49 -1.29 -1.63
C SER A 121 16.64 -2.30 -0.50
N ILE A 122 15.55 -2.67 0.15
CA ILE A 122 15.53 -3.70 1.20
C ILE A 122 15.24 -5.10 0.66
N GLY A 123 15.28 -5.29 -0.68
CA GLY A 123 15.02 -6.57 -1.34
C GLY A 123 13.54 -6.93 -1.45
N GLY A 124 12.62 -5.99 -1.21
CA GLY A 124 11.18 -6.21 -1.33
C GLY A 124 10.69 -6.25 -2.78
N PHE A 125 9.49 -6.80 -2.95
CA PHE A 125 8.79 -6.92 -4.22
C PHE A 125 7.77 -5.80 -4.38
N MET A 126 7.64 -5.26 -5.60
CA MET A 126 6.65 -4.24 -5.93
C MET A 126 5.56 -4.79 -6.85
N VAL A 127 4.32 -4.70 -6.40
CA VAL A 127 3.12 -5.13 -7.13
C VAL A 127 2.27 -3.92 -7.52
N ARG A 128 1.88 -3.85 -8.79
CA ARG A 128 0.90 -2.89 -9.30
C ARG A 128 -0.43 -3.57 -9.50
N VAL A 129 -1.46 -3.17 -8.73
CA VAL A 129 -2.85 -3.62 -8.95
C VAL A 129 -3.58 -2.57 -9.77
N SER A 130 -4.05 -2.96 -10.96
CA SER A 130 -4.82 -2.09 -11.86
C SER A 130 -6.25 -2.61 -12.01
N ARG A 131 -7.19 -1.68 -12.24
CA ARG A 131 -8.57 -1.99 -12.58
C ARG A 131 -9.03 -1.06 -13.71
N PRO A 132 -9.36 -1.60 -14.90
CA PRO A 132 -9.88 -0.81 -16.01
C PRO A 132 -11.19 -0.09 -15.62
N GLY A 133 -11.43 1.05 -16.26
CA GLY A 133 -12.68 1.80 -16.07
C GLY A 133 -12.74 2.65 -14.79
N LEU A 134 -11.68 2.70 -13.99
CA LEU A 134 -11.60 3.67 -12.91
C LEU A 134 -11.43 5.08 -13.50
N PRO A 135 -12.15 6.09 -12.97
CA PRO A 135 -12.01 7.46 -13.45
C PRO A 135 -10.56 7.92 -13.33
N ASN A 136 -10.01 8.45 -14.41
CA ASN A 136 -8.80 9.24 -14.34
C ASN A 136 -9.14 10.54 -13.62
N ALA A 137 -8.61 10.75 -12.45
CA ALA A 137 -8.74 12.01 -11.76
C ALA A 137 -7.86 13.05 -12.47
N ASN A 138 -8.44 13.86 -13.34
CA ASN A 138 -7.71 14.93 -14.05
C ASN A 138 -7.07 15.96 -13.11
N ASP A 139 -7.52 16.04 -11.87
CA ASP A 139 -6.98 16.89 -10.79
C ASP A 139 -6.47 16.04 -9.61
N ALA A 140 -5.82 14.92 -9.89
CA ALA A 140 -5.38 14.01 -8.84
C ALA A 140 -4.26 14.63 -8.00
N HIS A 141 -4.41 14.53 -6.69
CA HIS A 141 -3.32 14.83 -5.75
C HIS A 141 -2.06 14.02 -6.14
N PRO A 142 -0.83 14.59 -5.99
CA PRO A 142 0.43 13.90 -6.37
C PRO A 142 0.53 12.45 -5.91
N SER A 143 -0.03 12.10 -4.75
CA SER A 143 -0.06 10.72 -4.24
C SER A 143 -0.86 9.72 -5.09
N GLU A 144 -1.68 10.18 -6.03
CA GLU A 144 -2.47 9.29 -6.90
C GLU A 144 -1.79 9.04 -8.26
N VAL A 145 -0.82 9.88 -8.66
CA VAL A 145 -0.21 9.83 -9.99
C VAL A 145 1.31 9.65 -10.00
N ALA A 146 1.97 9.83 -8.86
CA ALA A 146 3.43 9.85 -8.77
C ALA A 146 4.13 8.55 -9.22
N LEU A 147 3.43 7.43 -9.29
CA LEU A 147 3.95 6.14 -9.78
C LEU A 147 3.32 5.69 -11.11
N ASP A 148 2.63 6.55 -11.85
CA ASP A 148 1.98 6.14 -13.10
C ASP A 148 2.99 5.79 -14.20
N ASP A 149 4.13 6.47 -14.23
CA ASP A 149 5.22 6.24 -15.19
C ASP A 149 6.28 5.26 -14.68
N GLU A 150 6.14 4.75 -13.44
CA GLU A 150 7.10 3.81 -12.85
C GLU A 150 7.02 2.43 -13.54
N LYS A 151 8.15 1.94 -14.05
CA LYS A 151 8.23 0.67 -14.80
C LYS A 151 8.91 -0.45 -14.02
N GLY A 152 9.46 -0.15 -12.85
CA GLY A 152 10.24 -1.09 -12.04
C GLY A 152 9.43 -2.05 -11.18
N PHE A 153 8.11 -2.19 -11.40
CA PHE A 153 7.27 -3.16 -10.71
C PHE A 153 7.69 -4.60 -11.09
N ASP A 154 7.76 -5.46 -10.09
CA ASP A 154 8.06 -6.88 -10.28
C ASP A 154 6.85 -7.63 -10.84
N THR A 155 5.64 -7.20 -10.48
CA THR A 155 4.39 -7.84 -10.93
C THR A 155 3.32 -6.80 -11.22
N PHE A 156 2.58 -7.02 -12.31
CA PHE A 156 1.36 -6.30 -12.65
C PHE A 156 0.18 -7.26 -12.54
N ILE A 157 -0.85 -6.87 -11.80
CA ILE A 157 -2.07 -7.64 -11.60
C ILE A 157 -3.26 -6.81 -12.09
N ASP A 158 -3.96 -7.32 -13.10
CA ASP A 158 -5.13 -6.68 -13.67
C ASP A 158 -6.41 -7.25 -13.03
N ASN A 159 -7.09 -6.41 -12.24
CA ASN A 159 -8.37 -6.71 -11.62
C ASN A 159 -9.52 -6.29 -12.57
N ASN A 160 -9.61 -6.94 -13.72
CA ASN A 160 -10.60 -6.65 -14.77
C ASN A 160 -11.72 -7.70 -14.87
N GLY A 161 -11.64 -8.76 -14.09
CA GLY A 161 -12.57 -9.89 -14.09
C GLY A 161 -13.48 -9.96 -12.88
N THR A 162 -14.00 -11.17 -12.63
CA THR A 162 -14.77 -11.50 -11.43
C THR A 162 -13.86 -11.63 -10.20
N LEU A 163 -14.47 -11.67 -9.03
CA LEU A 163 -13.73 -11.88 -7.77
C LEU A 163 -12.99 -13.23 -7.78
N ASP A 164 -13.61 -14.30 -8.32
CA ASP A 164 -12.99 -15.63 -8.42
C ASP A 164 -11.78 -15.66 -9.35
N GLN A 165 -11.86 -14.90 -10.45
CA GLN A 165 -10.72 -14.74 -11.36
C GLN A 165 -9.57 -14.00 -10.69
N PHE A 166 -9.89 -12.93 -9.95
CA PHE A 166 -8.90 -12.19 -9.19
C PHE A 166 -8.26 -13.05 -8.09
N ASP A 167 -9.07 -13.86 -7.36
CA ASP A 167 -8.59 -14.83 -6.36
C ASP A 167 -7.62 -15.85 -6.98
N SER A 168 -7.94 -16.38 -8.16
CA SER A 168 -7.08 -17.34 -8.88
C SER A 168 -5.73 -16.72 -9.25
N ILE A 169 -5.70 -15.43 -9.64
CA ILE A 169 -4.47 -14.69 -9.93
C ILE A 169 -3.62 -14.55 -8.66
N VAL A 170 -4.26 -14.14 -7.56
CA VAL A 170 -3.55 -13.94 -6.29
C VAL A 170 -3.00 -15.27 -5.74
N ARG A 171 -3.78 -16.35 -5.83
CA ARG A 171 -3.32 -17.71 -5.46
C ARG A 171 -2.09 -18.13 -6.27
N SER A 172 -2.08 -17.89 -7.57
CA SER A 172 -0.94 -18.19 -8.44
C SER A 172 0.28 -17.33 -8.05
N TYR A 173 0.07 -16.07 -7.69
CA TYR A 173 1.12 -15.18 -7.20
C TYR A 173 1.75 -15.71 -5.90
N VAL A 174 0.95 -16.13 -4.93
CA VAL A 174 1.42 -16.73 -3.68
C VAL A 174 2.21 -18.01 -3.94
N GLY A 175 1.72 -18.89 -4.81
CA GLY A 175 2.43 -20.10 -5.21
C GLY A 175 3.82 -19.82 -5.82
N ALA A 176 3.94 -18.77 -6.62
CA ALA A 176 5.20 -18.33 -7.19
C ALA A 176 6.15 -17.75 -6.12
N LEU A 177 5.64 -16.97 -5.15
CA LEU A 177 6.43 -16.50 -4.01
C LEU A 177 7.02 -17.66 -3.21
N ASN A 178 6.21 -18.66 -2.86
CA ASN A 178 6.62 -19.82 -2.07
C ASN A 178 7.68 -20.69 -2.79
N SER A 179 7.64 -20.75 -4.12
CA SER A 179 8.61 -21.50 -4.92
C SER A 179 9.95 -20.79 -5.13
N GLY A 180 10.11 -19.54 -4.67
CA GLY A 180 11.29 -18.71 -4.94
C GLY A 180 11.45 -18.34 -6.42
N ALA A 181 10.45 -18.61 -7.26
CA ALA A 181 10.44 -18.18 -8.64
C ALA A 181 10.35 -16.64 -8.70
N ARG A 182 11.18 -16.02 -9.56
CA ARG A 182 10.96 -14.61 -9.91
C ARG A 182 9.53 -14.50 -10.45
N VAL A 183 8.68 -13.78 -9.74
CA VAL A 183 7.30 -13.55 -10.15
C VAL A 183 7.34 -12.62 -11.36
N ALA A 184 7.57 -13.19 -12.53
CA ALA A 184 7.52 -12.47 -13.80
C ALA A 184 6.05 -12.16 -14.11
N ARG A 185 5.83 -10.98 -14.66
CA ARG A 185 4.60 -10.39 -15.21
C ARG A 185 3.46 -11.40 -15.38
N MET A 186 2.59 -11.51 -14.39
CA MET A 186 1.36 -12.28 -14.52
C MET A 186 0.38 -11.47 -15.36
N VAL A 187 0.24 -11.90 -16.60
CA VAL A 187 -0.59 -11.27 -17.63
C VAL A 187 -2.06 -11.57 -17.35
N SER A 188 -2.92 -10.57 -17.61
CA SER A 188 -4.38 -10.65 -17.68
C SER A 188 -4.85 -11.94 -18.38
N VAL A 189 -5.81 -12.61 -17.74
CA VAL A 189 -6.67 -13.57 -18.45
C VAL A 189 -7.57 -12.75 -19.39
N GLY A 190 -7.34 -12.88 -20.70
CA GLY A 190 -8.16 -12.31 -21.75
C GLY A 190 -9.53 -12.99 -21.82
#